data_0fae2a2772ab627a32f40581b2da1dbb
#
_entry.id   0fae2a2772ab627a32f40581b2da1dbb
#
_cell.length_a   1.000
_cell.length_b   1.000
_cell.length_c   1.000
_cell.angle_alpha   90.00
_cell.angle_beta   90.00
_cell.angle_gamma   90.00
#
_symmetry.space_group_name_H-M   'P 1'
#
loop_
_entity.id
_entity.type
_entity.pdbx_description
1 polymer ?
#
loop_
_entity_poly.entity_id
_entity_poly.type
_entity_poly.pdbx_seq_one_letter_code
_entity_poly.pdbx_strand_id
1 'polypeptide(L)'
;MFVDYEFYKETFKGKLSEEEFDKFVNLSCMKITKETCSRVTDGTLNNFPNELILDIKTCVCALIDKLKIFQDAIDTASNFKQEKIVKSQTAGAVSVTYDTSFSSYFLDSKNQEIQIKSIINACLCPRCINGKFYNLLSKVIENSNSCKTCSLV
;
A
#
# COMPACT_ATOMS: atom_id res chain seq x y z
N MET A 1 7.44 7.39 13.10
CA MET A 1 6.18 6.97 12.45
C MET A 1 5.75 8.07 11.49
N PHE A 2 5.42 7.78 10.22
CA PHE A 2 5.17 8.82 9.21
C PHE A 2 3.79 9.48 9.32
N VAL A 3 2.83 8.78 9.91
CA VAL A 3 1.41 9.16 9.96
C VAL A 3 0.84 8.83 11.34
N ASP A 4 0.03 9.72 11.87
CA ASP A 4 -0.79 9.52 13.05
C ASP A 4 -2.25 9.18 12.66
N TYR A 5 -3.02 8.70 13.64
CA TYR A 5 -4.41 8.32 13.41
C TYR A 5 -5.31 9.53 13.09
N GLU A 6 -4.98 10.71 13.60
CA GLU A 6 -5.72 11.96 13.31
C GLU A 6 -5.63 12.29 11.81
N PHE A 7 -4.42 12.25 11.22
CA PHE A 7 -4.25 12.44 9.78
C PHE A 7 -5.04 11.40 8.96
N TYR A 8 -4.99 10.13 9.38
CA TYR A 8 -5.72 9.05 8.73
C TYR A 8 -7.23 9.29 8.73
N LYS A 9 -7.80 9.76 9.85
CA LYS A 9 -9.23 10.04 9.99
C LYS A 9 -9.66 11.35 9.33
N GLU A 10 -8.94 12.43 9.60
CA GLU A 10 -9.38 13.78 9.24
C GLU A 10 -8.98 14.18 7.82
N THR A 11 -7.77 13.80 7.39
CA THR A 11 -7.24 14.20 6.09
C THR A 11 -7.48 13.14 5.04
N PHE A 12 -7.09 11.90 5.30
CA PHE A 12 -7.24 10.79 4.36
C PHE A 12 -8.67 10.24 4.32
N LYS A 13 -9.49 10.47 5.38
CA LYS A 13 -10.87 9.95 5.53
C LYS A 13 -10.94 8.44 5.57
N GLY A 14 -9.96 7.81 6.20
CA GLY A 14 -9.90 6.36 6.41
C GLY A 14 -11.03 5.82 7.30
N LYS A 15 -11.37 4.56 7.14
CA LYS A 15 -12.53 3.93 7.80
C LYS A 15 -12.18 3.06 9.00
N LEU A 16 -10.92 2.68 9.16
CA LEU A 16 -10.48 1.76 10.21
C LEU A 16 -10.61 2.40 11.60
N SER A 17 -10.73 1.57 12.62
CA SER A 17 -10.58 1.99 14.01
C SER A 17 -9.11 2.26 14.32
N GLU A 18 -8.84 2.94 15.45
CA GLU A 18 -7.47 3.23 15.89
C GLU A 18 -6.68 1.95 16.14
N GLU A 19 -7.30 0.94 16.75
CA GLU A 19 -6.68 -0.37 16.98
C GLU A 19 -6.27 -1.08 15.68
N GLU A 20 -7.11 -1.00 14.65
CA GLU A 20 -6.81 -1.57 13.33
C GLU A 20 -5.72 -0.78 12.62
N PHE A 21 -5.76 0.54 12.70
CA PHE A 21 -4.71 1.42 12.17
C PHE A 21 -3.35 1.08 12.78
N ASP A 22 -3.24 0.96 14.10
CA ASP A 22 -2.01 0.67 14.81
C ASP A 22 -1.38 -0.67 14.42
N LYS A 23 -2.20 -1.66 14.07
CA LYS A 23 -1.72 -2.96 13.58
C LYS A 23 -0.93 -2.84 12.27
N PHE A 24 -1.31 -1.93 11.38
CA PHE A 24 -0.78 -1.88 10.02
C PHE A 24 0.15 -0.71 9.76
N VAL A 25 0.12 0.37 10.56
CA VAL A 25 0.89 1.60 10.30
C VAL A 25 2.40 1.34 10.26
N ASN A 26 2.94 0.58 11.21
CA ASN A 26 4.37 0.29 11.25
C ASN A 26 4.82 -0.54 10.04
N LEU A 27 4.05 -1.54 9.66
CA LEU A 27 4.34 -2.38 8.49
C LEU A 27 4.28 -1.55 7.20
N SER A 28 3.34 -0.64 7.07
CA SER A 28 3.20 0.26 5.93
C SER A 28 4.41 1.21 5.82
N CYS A 29 4.84 1.81 6.93
CA CYS A 29 6.05 2.64 6.98
C CYS A 29 7.30 1.85 6.57
N MET A 30 7.47 0.64 7.08
CA MET A 30 8.60 -0.24 6.72
C MET A 30 8.62 -0.58 5.22
N LYS A 31 7.45 -0.82 4.61
CA LYS A 31 7.36 -1.09 3.17
C LYS A 31 7.81 0.11 2.34
N ILE A 32 7.40 1.32 2.70
CA ILE A 32 7.84 2.55 2.03
C ILE A 32 9.35 2.75 2.21
N THR A 33 9.86 2.61 3.42
CA THR A 33 11.31 2.73 3.70
C THR A 33 12.11 1.75 2.84
N LYS A 34 11.64 0.50 2.71
CA LYS A 34 12.29 -0.51 1.88
C LYS A 34 12.26 -0.16 0.39
N GLU A 35 11.10 0.19 -0.16
CA GLU A 35 10.95 0.50 -1.59
C GLU A 35 11.66 1.80 -1.99
N THR A 36 11.83 2.73 -1.07
CA THR A 36 12.60 3.97 -1.27
C THR A 36 14.09 3.83 -0.95
N CYS A 37 14.59 2.61 -0.72
CA CYS A 37 15.98 2.36 -0.35
C CYS A 37 16.43 3.22 0.85
N SER A 38 15.60 3.31 1.90
CA SER A 38 15.83 4.09 3.12
C SER A 38 15.99 5.61 2.90
N ARG A 39 15.54 6.15 1.77
CA ARG A 39 15.50 7.61 1.55
C ARG A 39 14.40 8.26 2.36
N VAL A 40 13.30 7.54 2.57
CA VAL A 40 12.17 7.96 3.40
C VAL A 40 12.22 7.19 4.71
N THR A 41 12.52 7.89 5.78
CA THR A 41 12.53 7.41 7.17
C THR A 41 11.91 8.48 8.06
N ASP A 42 11.59 8.16 9.31
CA ASP A 42 11.13 9.18 10.28
C ASP A 42 12.11 10.34 10.42
N GLY A 43 13.42 10.06 10.38
CA GLY A 43 14.45 11.08 10.50
C GLY A 43 14.63 11.94 9.26
N THR A 44 14.24 11.46 8.08
CA THR A 44 14.43 12.19 6.82
C THR A 44 13.13 12.83 6.30
N LEU A 45 11.98 12.45 6.83
CA LEU A 45 10.67 12.89 6.34
C LEU A 45 10.56 14.42 6.28
N ASN A 46 10.98 15.11 7.32
CA ASN A 46 10.90 16.57 7.44
C ASN A 46 11.86 17.33 6.51
N ASN A 47 12.76 16.62 5.81
CA ASN A 47 13.69 17.23 4.83
C ASN A 47 13.06 17.38 3.43
N PHE A 48 11.85 16.84 3.24
CA PHE A 48 11.14 16.92 1.98
C PHE A 48 10.17 18.13 1.94
N PRO A 49 9.81 18.61 0.74
CA PRO A 49 8.74 19.60 0.60
C PRO A 49 7.41 19.08 1.15
N ASN A 50 6.57 20.00 1.63
CA ASN A 50 5.28 19.67 2.23
C ASN A 50 4.38 18.83 1.31
N GLU A 51 4.39 19.12 0.00
CA GLU A 51 3.62 18.35 -0.99
C GLU A 51 4.08 16.89 -1.04
N LEU A 52 5.40 16.66 -0.98
CA LEU A 52 5.94 15.30 -1.00
C LEU A 52 5.71 14.58 0.33
N ILE A 53 5.77 15.29 1.46
CA ILE A 53 5.40 14.75 2.78
C ILE A 53 3.93 14.31 2.76
N LEU A 54 3.04 15.11 2.19
CA LEU A 54 1.62 14.79 2.08
C LEU A 54 1.41 13.51 1.25
N ASP A 55 2.11 13.35 0.12
CA ASP A 55 2.00 12.16 -0.69
C ASP A 55 2.54 10.92 0.02
N ILE A 56 3.67 11.05 0.73
CA ILE A 56 4.21 9.96 1.53
C ILE A 56 3.20 9.53 2.59
N LYS A 57 2.60 10.46 3.32
CA LYS A 57 1.57 10.19 4.32
C LYS A 57 0.34 9.53 3.71
N THR A 58 -0.13 10.04 2.58
CA THR A 58 -1.28 9.47 1.83
C THR A 58 -0.96 8.05 1.35
N CYS A 59 0.26 7.81 0.90
CA CYS A 59 0.73 6.49 0.50
C CYS A 59 0.69 5.49 1.66
N VAL A 60 1.15 5.90 2.85
CA VAL A 60 1.06 5.07 4.07
C VAL A 60 -0.40 4.70 4.36
N CYS A 61 -1.31 5.67 4.32
CA CYS A 61 -2.73 5.43 4.58
C CYS A 61 -3.35 4.45 3.58
N ALA A 62 -3.04 4.60 2.28
CA ALA A 62 -3.51 3.68 1.24
C ALA A 62 -2.95 2.25 1.43
N LEU A 63 -1.72 2.12 1.92
CA LEU A 63 -1.13 0.82 2.26
C LEU A 63 -1.79 0.18 3.48
N ILE A 64 -2.14 0.97 4.50
CA ILE A 64 -2.87 0.50 5.69
C ILE A 64 -4.19 -0.13 5.27
N ASP A 65 -5.01 0.58 4.47
CA ASP A 65 -6.27 0.06 3.97
C ASP A 65 -6.09 -1.22 3.14
N LYS A 66 -5.03 -1.25 2.31
CA LYS A 66 -4.74 -2.43 1.49
C LYS A 66 -4.30 -3.63 2.31
N LEU A 67 -3.48 -3.43 3.32
CA LEU A 67 -3.04 -4.50 4.22
C LEU A 67 -4.21 -5.08 5.03
N LYS A 68 -5.16 -4.24 5.44
CA LYS A 68 -6.41 -4.70 6.08
C LYS A 68 -7.19 -5.62 5.15
N ILE A 69 -7.36 -5.25 3.87
CA ILE A 69 -8.05 -6.09 2.88
C ILE A 69 -7.35 -7.46 2.74
N PHE A 70 -6.02 -7.49 2.72
CA PHE A 70 -5.28 -8.75 2.67
C PHE A 70 -5.48 -9.60 3.93
N GLN A 71 -5.48 -8.96 5.11
CA GLN A 71 -5.72 -9.65 6.36
C GLN A 71 -7.12 -10.25 6.40
N ASP A 72 -8.15 -9.48 6.01
CA ASP A 72 -9.53 -9.96 5.96
C ASP A 72 -9.71 -11.15 5.00
N ALA A 73 -9.00 -11.15 3.87
CA ALA A 73 -9.00 -12.27 2.94
C ALA A 73 -8.36 -13.52 3.56
N ILE A 74 -7.26 -13.36 4.31
CA ILE A 74 -6.59 -14.45 5.04
C ILE A 74 -7.49 -15.01 6.12
N ASP A 75 -8.11 -14.15 6.92
CA ASP A 75 -9.00 -14.54 8.02
C ASP A 75 -10.23 -15.28 7.49
N THR A 76 -10.81 -14.77 6.41
CA THR A 76 -11.93 -15.42 5.72
C THR A 76 -11.53 -16.81 5.22
N ALA A 77 -10.40 -16.94 4.54
CA ALA A 77 -9.92 -18.22 4.03
C ALA A 77 -9.58 -19.21 5.16
N SER A 78 -9.10 -18.73 6.31
CA SER A 78 -8.80 -19.53 7.48
C SER A 78 -10.07 -20.07 8.15
N ASN A 79 -11.11 -19.25 8.24
CA ASN A 79 -12.42 -19.65 8.77
C ASN A 79 -13.09 -20.69 7.86
N PHE A 80 -12.99 -20.56 6.54
CA PHE A 80 -13.50 -21.56 5.60
C PHE A 80 -12.77 -22.90 5.67
N LYS A 81 -11.51 -22.95 6.12
CA LYS A 81 -10.79 -24.23 6.32
C LYS A 81 -11.29 -25.01 7.53
N GLN A 82 -11.91 -24.37 8.50
CA GLN A 82 -12.50 -25.03 9.68
C GLN A 82 -13.88 -25.62 9.39
N GLU A 83 -14.66 -25.02 8.51
CA GLU A 83 -15.88 -25.63 7.97
C GLU A 83 -15.47 -26.43 6.74
N LYS A 84 -15.73 -27.76 6.72
CA LYS A 84 -15.47 -28.60 5.54
C LYS A 84 -16.06 -27.92 4.30
N ILE A 85 -15.18 -27.37 3.45
CA ILE A 85 -15.63 -26.73 2.20
C ILE A 85 -16.21 -27.82 1.32
N VAL A 86 -17.53 -27.88 1.27
CA VAL A 86 -18.23 -28.64 0.24
C VAL A 86 -18.00 -27.89 -1.07
N LYS A 87 -17.04 -28.32 -1.88
CA LYS A 87 -16.74 -27.72 -3.18
C LYS A 87 -17.91 -27.77 -4.15
N SER A 88 -18.79 -28.75 -3.96
CA SER A 88 -20.07 -28.85 -4.64
C SER A 88 -21.05 -29.66 -3.78
N GLN A 89 -22.25 -29.17 -3.63
CA GLN A 89 -23.33 -29.90 -3.03
C GLN A 89 -24.44 -30.09 -4.06
N THR A 90 -24.73 -31.33 -4.37
CA THR A 90 -25.84 -31.66 -5.26
C THR A 90 -26.99 -32.19 -4.41
N ALA A 91 -28.08 -31.44 -4.38
CA ALA A 91 -29.32 -31.88 -3.76
C ALA A 91 -30.42 -31.88 -4.83
N GLY A 92 -30.70 -33.05 -5.41
CA GLY A 92 -31.65 -33.19 -6.50
C GLY A 92 -31.16 -32.47 -7.80
N ALA A 93 -31.96 -31.55 -8.33
CA ALA A 93 -31.66 -30.82 -9.57
C ALA A 93 -30.84 -29.52 -9.35
N VAL A 94 -30.47 -29.20 -8.12
CA VAL A 94 -29.75 -27.97 -7.78
C VAL A 94 -28.30 -28.30 -7.45
N SER A 95 -27.38 -27.75 -8.24
CA SER A 95 -25.93 -27.77 -7.98
C SER A 95 -25.44 -26.38 -7.58
N VAL A 96 -24.85 -26.26 -6.40
CA VAL A 96 -24.23 -25.02 -5.93
C VAL A 96 -22.71 -25.17 -5.98
N THR A 97 -22.07 -24.38 -6.81
CA THR A 97 -20.61 -24.30 -6.90
C THR A 97 -20.14 -22.99 -6.30
N TYR A 98 -19.29 -23.04 -5.29
CA TYR A 98 -18.68 -21.86 -4.71
C TYR A 98 -17.40 -21.50 -5.45
N ASP A 99 -17.32 -20.27 -5.99
CA ASP A 99 -16.10 -19.76 -6.60
C ASP A 99 -15.12 -19.29 -5.53
N THR A 100 -14.02 -20.03 -5.39
CA THR A 100 -12.92 -19.71 -4.46
C THR A 100 -11.77 -18.97 -5.16
N SER A 101 -11.92 -18.64 -6.44
CA SER A 101 -10.84 -18.02 -7.24
C SER A 101 -10.45 -16.64 -6.73
N PHE A 102 -11.43 -15.87 -6.23
CA PHE A 102 -11.19 -14.52 -5.69
C PHE A 102 -10.30 -14.54 -4.44
N SER A 103 -10.53 -15.50 -3.52
CA SER A 103 -9.71 -15.60 -2.31
C SER A 103 -8.28 -16.04 -2.60
N SER A 104 -8.07 -16.92 -3.58
CA SER A 104 -6.73 -17.40 -3.94
C SER A 104 -5.83 -16.29 -4.47
N TYR A 105 -6.38 -15.33 -5.21
CA TYR A 105 -5.64 -14.17 -5.72
C TYR A 105 -5.10 -13.27 -4.59
N PHE A 106 -5.89 -13.01 -3.56
CA PHE A 106 -5.48 -12.21 -2.41
C PHE A 106 -4.56 -12.95 -1.44
N LEU A 107 -4.56 -14.28 -1.46
CA LEU A 107 -3.70 -15.11 -0.63
C LEU A 107 -2.31 -15.33 -1.23
N ASP A 108 -2.12 -15.07 -2.54
CA ASP A 108 -0.82 -15.18 -3.18
C ASP A 108 0.08 -14.01 -2.79
N SER A 109 1.18 -14.32 -2.09
CA SER A 109 2.15 -13.35 -1.61
C SER A 109 2.79 -12.52 -2.73
N LYS A 110 2.98 -13.09 -3.93
CA LYS A 110 3.51 -12.37 -5.10
C LYS A 110 2.52 -11.33 -5.58
N ASN A 111 1.24 -11.67 -5.67
CA ASN A 111 0.20 -10.73 -6.05
C ASN A 111 0.03 -9.61 -5.02
N GLN A 112 0.12 -9.92 -3.73
CA GLN A 112 0.13 -8.90 -2.68
C GLN A 112 1.31 -7.92 -2.84
N GLU A 113 2.51 -8.44 -3.10
CA GLU A 113 3.70 -7.61 -3.29
C GLU A 113 3.58 -6.72 -4.54
N ILE A 114 3.06 -7.24 -5.65
CA ILE A 114 2.80 -6.47 -6.88
C ILE A 114 1.82 -5.33 -6.61
N GLN A 115 0.72 -5.60 -5.90
CA GLN A 115 -0.28 -4.58 -5.58
C GLN A 115 0.29 -3.49 -4.65
N ILE A 116 1.08 -3.87 -3.64
CA ILE A 116 1.76 -2.94 -2.75
C ILE A 116 2.71 -2.04 -3.54
N LYS A 117 3.56 -2.61 -4.40
CA LYS A 117 4.47 -1.84 -5.26
C LYS A 117 3.72 -0.92 -6.21
N SER A 118 2.60 -1.35 -6.77
CA SER A 118 1.75 -0.52 -7.63
C SER A 118 1.23 0.72 -6.89
N ILE A 119 0.77 0.58 -5.65
CA ILE A 119 0.33 1.71 -4.82
C ILE A 119 1.49 2.66 -4.56
N ILE A 120 2.65 2.16 -4.12
CA ILE A 120 3.83 2.98 -3.85
C ILE A 120 4.29 3.72 -5.10
N ASN A 121 4.34 3.05 -6.24
CA ASN A 121 4.72 3.67 -7.51
C ASN A 121 3.74 4.77 -7.95
N ALA A 122 2.44 4.55 -7.74
CA ALA A 122 1.42 5.55 -8.06
C ALA A 122 1.51 6.81 -7.18
N CYS A 123 1.77 6.63 -5.88
CA CYS A 123 1.86 7.73 -4.92
C CYS A 123 3.19 8.49 -5.01
N LEU A 124 4.30 7.76 -5.20
CA LEU A 124 5.67 8.30 -5.12
C LEU A 124 6.35 8.40 -6.49
N CYS A 125 5.57 8.60 -7.56
CA CYS A 125 6.13 8.77 -8.90
C CYS A 125 7.13 9.94 -8.94
N PRO A 126 8.20 9.84 -9.75
CA PRO A 126 9.17 10.90 -9.90
C PRO A 126 8.54 12.20 -10.40
N ARG A 127 8.85 13.32 -9.78
CA ARG A 127 8.31 14.63 -10.17
C ARG A 127 9.21 15.79 -9.76
N CYS A 128 8.96 16.94 -10.38
CA CYS A 128 9.60 18.22 -10.01
C CYS A 128 8.70 18.98 -9.04
N ILE A 129 9.28 19.48 -7.96
CA ILE A 129 8.66 20.37 -6.99
C ILE A 129 9.59 21.56 -6.80
N ASN A 130 9.09 22.78 -7.03
CA ASN A 130 9.86 24.01 -6.91
C ASN A 130 11.22 23.98 -7.67
N GLY A 131 11.20 23.44 -8.92
CA GLY A 131 12.40 23.33 -9.76
C GLY A 131 13.39 22.24 -9.37
N LYS A 132 13.12 21.47 -8.32
CA LYS A 132 13.97 20.35 -7.89
C LYS A 132 13.29 19.02 -8.22
N PHE A 133 14.06 18.12 -8.85
CA PHE A 133 13.57 16.78 -9.18
C PHE A 133 13.69 15.83 -8.00
N TYR A 134 12.58 15.14 -7.68
CA TYR A 134 12.50 14.13 -6.65
C TYR A 134 12.18 12.77 -7.27
N ASN A 135 13.04 11.79 -7.02
CA ASN A 135 12.84 10.41 -7.39
C ASN A 135 13.15 9.52 -6.17
N LEU A 136 12.11 9.16 -5.44
CA LEU A 136 12.24 8.36 -4.22
C LEU A 136 12.41 6.86 -4.51
N LEU A 137 12.03 6.40 -5.70
CA LEU A 137 11.95 4.98 -6.05
C LEU A 137 13.17 4.47 -6.83
N SER A 138 14.02 5.33 -7.38
CA SER A 138 15.19 4.87 -8.13
C SER A 138 16.20 4.24 -7.20
N LYS A 139 16.54 2.99 -7.42
CA LYS A 139 17.80 2.43 -6.96
C LYS A 139 18.91 3.27 -7.59
N VAL A 140 19.79 3.82 -6.76
CA VAL A 140 20.86 4.75 -7.14
C VAL A 140 21.42 4.42 -8.53
N ILE A 141 21.07 5.21 -9.54
CA ILE A 141 21.96 5.50 -10.63
C ILE A 141 22.46 6.91 -10.29
N GLU A 142 23.63 6.98 -9.66
CA GLU A 142 24.38 8.19 -9.64
C GLU A 142 24.66 8.51 -11.11
N ASN A 143 23.95 9.46 -11.66
CA ASN A 143 24.50 10.43 -12.59
C ASN A 143 23.44 11.43 -13.01
N SER A 144 23.73 12.61 -12.61
CA SER A 144 23.67 13.87 -13.36
C SER A 144 22.36 14.31 -13.98
N ASN A 145 22.09 15.49 -13.55
CA ASN A 145 21.71 16.62 -14.39
C ASN A 145 20.28 16.74 -14.86
N SER A 146 19.73 17.78 -14.28
CA SER A 146 18.70 18.65 -14.85
C SER A 146 17.51 17.93 -15.47
N CYS A 147 16.44 18.10 -14.80
CA CYS A 147 15.10 17.87 -15.35
C CYS A 147 14.97 18.66 -16.67
N LYS A 148 15.23 17.99 -17.80
CA LYS A 148 15.05 18.59 -19.15
C LYS A 148 13.58 18.91 -19.47
N THR A 149 12.65 18.47 -18.62
CA THR A 149 11.22 18.72 -18.79
C THR A 149 10.73 20.00 -18.10
N CYS A 150 11.54 20.64 -17.26
CA CYS A 150 11.16 21.92 -16.63
C CYS A 150 11.49 23.15 -17.50
N SER A 151 11.95 22.98 -18.74
CA SER A 151 12.34 24.10 -19.64
C SER A 151 11.30 24.44 -20.71
N LEU A 152 10.06 23.95 -20.57
CA LEU A 152 8.97 24.28 -21.48
C LEU A 152 7.76 24.74 -20.68
N VAL A 153 7.84 25.93 -20.09
CA VAL A 153 6.74 26.88 -19.89
C VAL A 153 7.36 28.28 -19.90
#